data_21d26ed4ef52f2da3899ba6cfa1c1d80
#
_entry.id   21d26ed4ef52f2da3899ba6cfa1c1d80
#
_cell.length_a   1.000
_cell.length_b   1.000
_cell.length_c   1.000
_cell.angle_alpha   90.00
_cell.angle_beta   90.00
_cell.angle_gamma   90.00
#
_symmetry.space_group_name_H-M   'P 1'
#
loop_
_entity.id
_entity.type
_entity.pdbx_description
1 polymer ?
#
loop_
_entity_poly.entity_id
_entity_poly.type
_entity_poly.pdbx_seq_one_letter_code
_entity_poly.pdbx_strand_id
1 'polypeptide(L)'
;MMTSEQIQQLRRDEAMMMAEWSASFVQPCCFNTDGIVDYERWAALPDGKHIVVLLKETNALRGSLVEFLSHGGSETYYRTWNNVARWANMILNSSYWEFVPKSALDDMVRNIAVINLKKCSGSAHASAKVVRQAARQDANRLKRQIQLYEPDIILTGGWGLVSNILHDEILADDAEWVKPNGQTALWYYTSCSVRSEKETLVVSMPHPNRAAKCWTLELEKILRETGRL
;
A
#
# COMPACT_ATOMS: atom_id res chain seq x y z
N MET A 1 -12.78 -6.15 -14.92
CA MET A 1 -12.64 -4.68 -15.15
C MET A 1 -13.89 -3.99 -14.61
N MET A 2 -13.72 -2.91 -13.86
CA MET A 2 -14.82 -2.12 -13.31
C MET A 2 -15.53 -1.30 -14.39
N THR A 3 -16.84 -1.11 -14.25
CA THR A 3 -17.59 -0.19 -15.12
C THR A 3 -17.34 1.27 -14.73
N SER A 4 -17.62 2.22 -15.64
CA SER A 4 -17.49 3.65 -15.33
C SER A 4 -18.33 4.07 -14.12
N GLU A 5 -19.49 3.45 -13.91
CA GLU A 5 -20.35 3.73 -12.76
C GLU A 5 -19.71 3.24 -11.45
N GLN A 6 -19.12 2.04 -11.46
CA GLN A 6 -18.38 1.50 -10.29
C GLN A 6 -17.17 2.37 -9.94
N ILE A 7 -16.43 2.88 -10.93
CA ILE A 7 -15.31 3.79 -10.71
C ILE A 7 -15.79 5.10 -10.06
N GLN A 8 -16.88 5.68 -10.55
CA GLN A 8 -17.44 6.90 -9.99
C GLN A 8 -17.99 6.68 -8.57
N GLN A 9 -18.56 5.51 -8.30
CA GLN A 9 -19.01 5.17 -6.95
C GLN A 9 -17.81 5.04 -5.99
N LEU A 10 -16.77 4.31 -6.38
CA LEU A 10 -15.55 4.14 -5.59
C LEU A 10 -14.90 5.50 -5.25
N ARG A 11 -14.82 6.42 -6.23
CA ARG A 11 -14.33 7.79 -6.00
C ARG A 11 -15.18 8.55 -4.97
N ARG A 12 -16.51 8.48 -5.07
CA ARG A 12 -17.40 9.14 -4.12
C ARG A 12 -17.24 8.58 -2.73
N ASP A 13 -17.20 7.26 -2.59
CA ASP A 13 -17.09 6.59 -1.30
C ASP A 13 -15.76 6.90 -0.61
N GLU A 14 -14.65 6.91 -1.37
CA GLU A 14 -13.34 7.32 -0.84
C GLU A 14 -13.33 8.79 -0.43
N ALA A 15 -13.85 9.68 -1.28
CA ALA A 15 -13.89 11.11 -0.98
C ALA A 15 -14.72 11.41 0.28
N MET A 16 -15.88 10.76 0.43
CA MET A 16 -16.72 10.89 1.62
C MET A 16 -15.99 10.37 2.86
N MET A 17 -15.40 9.19 2.79
CA MET A 17 -14.64 8.61 3.90
C MET A 17 -13.47 9.52 4.33
N MET A 18 -12.70 10.05 3.38
CA MET A 18 -11.58 10.95 3.66
C MET A 18 -12.05 12.29 4.26
N ALA A 19 -13.18 12.83 3.80
CA ALA A 19 -13.76 14.04 4.36
C ALA A 19 -14.23 13.83 5.82
N GLU A 20 -14.95 12.75 6.10
CA GLU A 20 -15.35 12.36 7.46
C GLU A 20 -14.14 12.16 8.38
N TRP A 21 -13.10 11.52 7.87
CA TRP A 21 -11.88 11.27 8.64
C TRP A 21 -11.13 12.56 8.94
N SER A 22 -10.93 13.41 7.94
CA SER A 22 -10.27 14.72 8.10
C SER A 22 -11.02 15.62 9.11
N ALA A 23 -12.35 15.64 9.06
CA ALA A 23 -13.17 16.41 9.99
C ALA A 23 -13.02 15.98 11.45
N SER A 24 -12.59 14.73 11.70
CA SER A 24 -12.35 14.22 13.06
C SER A 24 -10.99 14.62 13.64
N PHE A 25 -10.10 15.23 12.84
CA PHE A 25 -8.80 15.70 13.32
C PHE A 25 -8.93 17.04 14.03
N VAL A 26 -8.25 17.19 15.17
CA VAL A 26 -8.17 18.46 15.92
C VAL A 26 -7.58 19.58 15.07
N GLN A 27 -6.67 19.24 14.17
CA GLN A 27 -6.07 20.14 13.18
C GLN A 27 -6.22 19.54 11.78
N PRO A 28 -7.36 19.79 11.09
CA PRO A 28 -7.61 19.22 9.75
C PRO A 28 -6.51 19.52 8.73
N CYS A 29 -5.80 20.65 8.85
CA CYS A 29 -4.68 21.01 7.99
C CYS A 29 -3.46 20.06 8.12
N CYS A 30 -3.41 19.21 9.14
CA CYS A 30 -2.39 18.18 9.30
C CYS A 30 -2.77 16.86 8.64
N PHE A 31 -4.02 16.68 8.22
CA PHE A 31 -4.48 15.46 7.59
C PHE A 31 -3.98 15.37 6.15
N ASN A 32 -3.30 14.26 5.84
CA ASN A 32 -2.87 13.94 4.49
C ASN A 32 -3.78 12.87 3.91
N THR A 33 -4.40 13.17 2.79
CA THR A 33 -5.15 12.17 2.02
C THR A 33 -4.18 11.25 1.29
N ASP A 34 -4.55 9.99 1.21
CA ASP A 34 -3.86 8.95 0.45
C ASP A 34 -4.92 8.01 -0.16
N GLY A 35 -4.51 7.06 -0.98
CA GLY A 35 -5.44 6.13 -1.61
C GLY A 35 -5.04 5.69 -2.99
N ILE A 36 -6.01 5.46 -3.87
CA ILE A 36 -5.80 5.06 -5.26
C ILE A 36 -5.18 6.23 -6.04
N VAL A 37 -4.00 5.99 -6.64
CA VAL A 37 -3.27 7.07 -7.33
C VAL A 37 -3.95 7.48 -8.64
N ASP A 38 -4.47 6.50 -9.41
CA ASP A 38 -5.19 6.74 -10.65
C ASP A 38 -6.33 5.73 -10.79
N TYR A 39 -7.56 6.19 -10.70
CA TYR A 39 -8.73 5.32 -10.68
C TYR A 39 -8.99 4.59 -12.00
N GLU A 40 -8.73 5.25 -13.14
CA GLU A 40 -8.91 4.62 -14.45
C GLU A 40 -7.93 3.48 -14.64
N ARG A 41 -6.68 3.66 -14.21
CA ARG A 41 -5.66 2.61 -14.24
C ARG A 41 -5.97 1.49 -13.27
N TRP A 42 -6.36 1.84 -12.03
CA TRP A 42 -6.79 0.87 -11.04
C TRP A 42 -7.92 -0.02 -11.56
N ALA A 43 -8.95 0.59 -12.13
CA ALA A 43 -10.12 -0.12 -12.65
C ALA A 43 -9.83 -0.97 -13.89
N ALA A 44 -8.79 -0.62 -14.65
CA ALA A 44 -8.33 -1.36 -15.81
C ALA A 44 -7.45 -2.57 -15.47
N LEU A 45 -6.97 -2.69 -14.21
CA LEU A 45 -6.16 -3.82 -13.79
C LEU A 45 -6.96 -5.13 -13.90
N PRO A 46 -6.30 -6.22 -14.32
CA PRO A 46 -6.93 -7.53 -14.29
C PRO A 46 -7.15 -7.99 -12.84
N ASP A 47 -8.09 -8.89 -12.67
CA ASP A 47 -8.32 -9.57 -11.39
C ASP A 47 -7.03 -10.23 -10.88
N GLY A 48 -6.77 -10.13 -9.60
CA GLY A 48 -5.53 -10.61 -8.97
C GLY A 48 -4.37 -9.61 -8.97
N LYS A 49 -4.56 -8.38 -9.50
CA LYS A 49 -3.49 -7.39 -9.67
C LYS A 49 -3.69 -6.05 -8.95
N HIS A 50 -4.71 -5.92 -8.10
CA HIS A 50 -4.92 -4.71 -7.29
C HIS A 50 -3.95 -4.68 -6.11
N ILE A 51 -3.06 -3.69 -6.09
CA ILE A 51 -1.93 -3.59 -5.14
C ILE A 51 -2.13 -2.41 -4.20
N VAL A 52 -2.18 -2.66 -2.90
CA VAL A 52 -2.05 -1.62 -1.88
C VAL A 52 -0.64 -1.64 -1.30
N VAL A 53 0.00 -0.48 -1.23
CA VAL A 53 1.26 -0.28 -0.50
C VAL A 53 0.95 0.44 0.81
N LEU A 54 1.12 -0.26 1.93
CA LEU A 54 0.85 0.25 3.27
C LEU A 54 2.15 0.74 3.91
N LEU A 55 2.20 2.03 4.26
CA LEU A 55 3.36 2.72 4.82
C LEU A 55 3.06 3.29 6.21
N LYS A 56 4.07 3.83 6.88
CA LYS A 56 3.95 4.40 8.24
C LYS A 56 3.24 5.75 8.23
N GLU A 57 3.84 6.73 7.58
CA GLU A 57 3.43 8.12 7.50
C GLU A 57 4.18 8.82 6.36
N THR A 58 3.68 9.94 5.90
CA THR A 58 4.40 10.80 4.94
C THR A 58 5.50 11.58 5.65
N ASN A 59 6.61 11.83 4.96
CA ASN A 59 7.69 12.68 5.44
C ASN A 59 7.49 14.11 4.94
N ALA A 60 7.13 15.02 5.84
CA ALA A 60 6.96 16.46 5.59
C ALA A 60 5.94 16.85 4.49
N LEU A 61 5.24 15.89 3.87
CA LEU A 61 4.17 16.18 2.92
C LEU A 61 2.99 16.83 3.64
N ARG A 62 2.37 17.81 3.04
CA ARG A 62 1.11 18.41 3.48
C ARG A 62 0.10 18.31 2.35
N GLY A 63 -1.08 17.78 2.65
CA GLY A 63 -2.18 17.67 1.70
C GLY A 63 -2.34 16.25 1.12
N SER A 64 -2.41 16.13 -0.19
CA SER A 64 -2.72 14.87 -0.85
C SER A 64 -1.47 14.14 -1.35
N LEU A 65 -1.25 12.92 -0.85
CA LEU A 65 -0.21 12.03 -1.39
C LEU A 65 -0.58 11.56 -2.80
N VAL A 66 -1.86 11.32 -3.06
CA VAL A 66 -2.35 10.93 -4.37
C VAL A 66 -2.09 12.01 -5.40
N GLU A 67 -2.45 13.27 -5.10
CA GLU A 67 -2.18 14.40 -5.97
C GLU A 67 -0.67 14.58 -6.21
N PHE A 68 0.12 14.49 -5.15
CA PHE A 68 1.58 14.54 -5.26
C PHE A 68 2.13 13.47 -6.23
N LEU A 69 1.68 12.21 -6.10
CA LEU A 69 2.14 11.11 -6.95
C LEU A 69 1.62 11.20 -8.39
N SER A 70 0.39 11.63 -8.60
CA SER A 70 -0.20 11.76 -9.94
C SER A 70 0.43 12.88 -10.78
N HIS A 71 1.11 13.83 -10.14
CA HIS A 71 1.81 14.94 -10.79
C HIS A 71 3.36 14.80 -10.80
N GLY A 72 3.86 13.57 -10.82
CA GLY A 72 5.30 13.31 -10.96
C GLY A 72 6.10 13.43 -9.65
N GLY A 73 5.43 13.51 -8.50
CA GLY A 73 6.09 13.58 -7.18
C GLY A 73 6.93 12.35 -6.83
N SER A 74 6.73 11.24 -7.53
CA SER A 74 7.55 10.03 -7.38
C SER A 74 9.03 10.28 -7.62
N GLU A 75 9.40 11.21 -8.50
CA GLU A 75 10.78 11.58 -8.79
C GLU A 75 11.47 12.30 -7.62
N THR A 76 10.73 13.06 -6.80
CA THR A 76 11.28 13.79 -5.65
C THR A 76 11.80 12.84 -4.57
N TYR A 77 11.11 11.71 -4.35
CA TYR A 77 11.52 10.66 -3.42
C TYR A 77 11.91 9.39 -4.18
N TYR A 78 12.75 9.55 -5.18
CA TYR A 78 13.14 8.51 -6.15
C TYR A 78 13.44 7.16 -5.52
N ARG A 79 14.19 7.11 -4.40
CA ARG A 79 14.56 5.83 -3.78
C ARG A 79 13.34 5.05 -3.26
N THR A 80 12.38 5.73 -2.67
CA THR A 80 11.13 5.11 -2.18
C THR A 80 10.31 4.57 -3.34
N TRP A 81 9.97 5.45 -4.29
CA TRP A 81 9.05 5.11 -5.36
C TRP A 81 9.66 4.20 -6.42
N ASN A 82 10.97 4.26 -6.60
CA ASN A 82 11.71 3.34 -7.46
C ASN A 82 11.59 1.88 -6.97
N ASN A 83 11.68 1.63 -5.67
CA ASN A 83 11.47 0.29 -5.14
C ASN A 83 9.99 -0.13 -5.20
N VAL A 84 9.07 0.78 -4.91
CA VAL A 84 7.63 0.51 -5.08
C VAL A 84 7.30 0.18 -6.54
N ALA A 85 7.84 0.93 -7.50
CA ALA A 85 7.67 0.66 -8.93
C ALA A 85 8.24 -0.71 -9.36
N ARG A 86 9.40 -1.13 -8.80
CA ARG A 86 9.93 -2.49 -9.04
C ARG A 86 8.99 -3.57 -8.54
N TRP A 87 8.45 -3.40 -7.33
CA TRP A 87 7.51 -4.35 -6.74
C TRP A 87 6.23 -4.43 -7.57
N ALA A 88 5.68 -3.27 -7.94
CA ALA A 88 4.50 -3.21 -8.81
C ALA A 88 4.75 -3.85 -10.17
N ASN A 89 5.90 -3.57 -10.81
CA ASN A 89 6.26 -4.18 -12.09
C ASN A 89 6.42 -5.69 -11.99
N MET A 90 6.99 -6.22 -10.90
CA MET A 90 7.06 -7.65 -10.67
C MET A 90 5.67 -8.27 -10.59
N ILE A 91 4.74 -7.65 -9.88
CA ILE A 91 3.38 -8.15 -9.71
C ILE A 91 2.57 -8.04 -11.02
N LEU A 92 2.63 -6.88 -11.68
CA LEU A 92 1.79 -6.58 -12.85
C LEU A 92 2.29 -7.28 -14.12
N ASN A 93 3.61 -7.28 -14.31
CA ASN A 93 4.25 -7.69 -15.57
C ASN A 93 5.15 -8.94 -15.43
N SER A 94 5.25 -9.52 -14.24
CA SER A 94 6.14 -10.66 -13.94
C SER A 94 7.60 -10.40 -14.39
N SER A 95 8.05 -9.14 -14.24
CA SER A 95 9.32 -8.67 -14.78
C SER A 95 10.16 -7.96 -13.71
N TYR A 96 11.42 -8.36 -13.61
CA TYR A 96 12.39 -7.71 -12.73
C TYR A 96 13.10 -6.55 -13.44
N TRP A 97 13.13 -5.39 -12.80
CA TRP A 97 13.92 -4.24 -13.23
C TRP A 97 15.18 -4.06 -12.37
N GLU A 98 16.33 -4.32 -12.93
CA GLU A 98 17.59 -3.92 -12.30
C GLU A 98 17.67 -2.39 -12.14
N PHE A 99 17.28 -1.67 -13.20
CA PHE A 99 17.12 -0.22 -13.22
C PHE A 99 15.68 0.10 -13.61
N VAL A 100 15.02 0.96 -12.84
CA VAL A 100 13.68 1.45 -13.21
C VAL A 100 13.87 2.55 -14.23
N PRO A 101 13.32 2.39 -15.45
CA PRO A 101 13.34 3.47 -16.43
C PRO A 101 12.59 4.69 -15.88
N LYS A 102 13.19 5.87 -16.01
CA LYS A 102 12.58 7.10 -15.47
C LYS A 102 11.18 7.35 -16.02
N SER A 103 10.98 7.08 -17.30
CA SER A 103 9.69 7.17 -17.98
C SER A 103 8.64 6.17 -17.48
N ALA A 104 9.07 5.04 -16.87
CA ALA A 104 8.18 4.01 -16.35
C ALA A 104 7.87 4.17 -14.85
N LEU A 105 8.62 5.01 -14.13
CA LEU A 105 8.47 5.19 -12.69
C LEU A 105 7.06 5.68 -12.34
N ASP A 106 6.65 6.82 -12.89
CA ASP A 106 5.33 7.40 -12.66
C ASP A 106 4.23 6.49 -13.19
N ASP A 107 4.47 5.86 -14.33
CA ASP A 107 3.54 4.94 -14.95
C ASP A 107 3.21 3.77 -14.01
N MET A 108 4.21 3.16 -13.38
CA MET A 108 4.00 2.07 -12.44
C MET A 108 3.34 2.52 -11.14
N VAL A 109 3.75 3.67 -10.58
CA VAL A 109 3.20 4.19 -9.33
C VAL A 109 1.72 4.58 -9.47
N ARG A 110 1.26 4.91 -10.66
CA ARG A 110 -0.16 5.21 -10.92
C ARG A 110 -1.06 3.97 -10.92
N ASN A 111 -0.51 2.76 -10.97
CA ASN A 111 -1.29 1.51 -10.95
C ASN A 111 -1.55 0.95 -9.54
N ILE A 112 -1.22 1.68 -8.48
CA ILE A 112 -1.37 1.21 -7.11
C ILE A 112 -2.24 2.14 -6.27
N ALA A 113 -2.66 1.64 -5.11
CA ALA A 113 -3.10 2.49 -4.02
C ALA A 113 -2.01 2.56 -2.94
N VAL A 114 -1.90 3.70 -2.27
CA VAL A 114 -0.96 3.92 -1.16
C VAL A 114 -1.76 4.32 0.07
N ILE A 115 -1.51 3.65 1.19
CA ILE A 115 -2.15 3.95 2.48
C ILE A 115 -1.06 4.20 3.52
N ASN A 116 -1.21 5.25 4.31
CA ASN A 116 -0.38 5.51 5.48
C ASN A 116 -1.15 5.18 6.76
N LEU A 117 -0.50 4.46 7.68
CA LEU A 117 -1.06 4.14 9.00
C LEU A 117 -1.38 5.39 9.81
N LYS A 118 -0.55 6.43 9.69
CA LYS A 118 -0.76 7.73 10.33
C LYS A 118 -0.97 8.80 9.27
N LYS A 119 -2.12 9.46 9.30
CA LYS A 119 -2.53 10.45 8.30
C LYS A 119 -1.86 11.82 8.44
N CYS A 120 -1.24 12.12 9.58
CA CYS A 120 -0.41 13.31 9.71
C CYS A 120 1.03 13.04 9.30
N SER A 121 1.65 14.01 8.66
CA SER A 121 3.09 13.95 8.36
C SER A 121 3.92 13.81 9.61
N GLY A 122 5.00 13.07 9.48
CA GLY A 122 6.05 12.96 10.47
C GLY A 122 7.36 13.59 10.02
N SER A 123 8.43 13.18 10.66
CA SER A 123 9.80 13.52 10.31
C SER A 123 10.50 12.35 9.61
N ALA A 124 11.77 12.55 9.25
CA ALA A 124 12.61 11.49 8.66
C ALA A 124 12.72 10.21 9.53
N HIS A 125 12.39 10.30 10.82
CA HIS A 125 12.39 9.19 11.77
C HIS A 125 11.02 9.06 12.43
N ALA A 126 10.18 8.21 11.86
CA ALA A 126 8.87 7.88 12.45
C ALA A 126 9.04 7.13 13.78
N SER A 127 8.45 7.64 14.85
CA SER A 127 8.38 6.92 16.12
C SER A 127 7.41 5.74 16.01
N ALA A 128 7.90 4.52 16.23
CA ALA A 128 7.07 3.31 16.21
C ALA A 128 5.88 3.41 17.18
N LYS A 129 6.09 3.98 18.37
CA LYS A 129 5.03 4.20 19.37
C LYS A 129 3.95 5.14 18.85
N VAL A 130 4.34 6.26 18.23
CA VAL A 130 3.40 7.26 17.70
C VAL A 130 2.61 6.70 16.52
N VAL A 131 3.28 6.00 15.60
CA VAL A 131 2.60 5.36 14.46
C VAL A 131 1.60 4.31 14.93
N ARG A 132 1.99 3.45 15.89
CA ARG A 132 1.10 2.42 16.43
C ARG A 132 -0.10 3.02 17.16
N GLN A 133 0.11 4.08 17.93
CA GLN A 133 -0.97 4.77 18.62
C GLN A 133 -1.97 5.39 17.63
N ALA A 134 -1.49 6.06 16.59
CA ALA A 134 -2.34 6.63 15.56
C ALA A 134 -3.12 5.54 14.81
N ALA A 135 -2.46 4.45 14.42
CA ALA A 135 -3.11 3.33 13.76
C ALA A 135 -4.21 2.68 14.62
N ARG A 136 -3.99 2.53 15.93
CA ARG A 136 -5.02 2.02 16.86
C ARG A 136 -6.23 2.94 16.96
N GLN A 137 -6.00 4.25 17.03
CA GLN A 137 -7.08 5.24 17.09
C GLN A 137 -7.94 5.23 15.83
N ASP A 138 -7.33 4.95 14.69
CA ASP A 138 -7.96 4.97 13.38
C ASP A 138 -8.18 3.57 12.77
N ALA A 139 -8.06 2.50 13.57
CA ALA A 139 -8.08 1.12 13.07
C ALA A 139 -9.31 0.79 12.21
N ASN A 140 -10.50 1.18 12.66
CA ASN A 140 -11.74 0.95 11.92
C ASN A 140 -11.79 1.72 10.59
N ARG A 141 -11.23 2.93 10.54
CA ARG A 141 -11.16 3.74 9.31
C ARG A 141 -10.15 3.18 8.33
N LEU A 142 -8.98 2.76 8.84
CA LEU A 142 -7.97 2.07 8.04
C LEU A 142 -8.50 0.75 7.47
N LYS A 143 -9.21 -0.04 8.27
CA LYS A 143 -9.87 -1.27 7.82
C LYS A 143 -10.88 -0.97 6.72
N ARG A 144 -11.76 0.02 6.94
CA ARG A 144 -12.76 0.46 5.93
C ARG A 144 -12.10 0.91 4.63
N GLN A 145 -10.97 1.66 4.71
CA GLN A 145 -10.22 2.10 3.54
C GLN A 145 -9.65 0.92 2.76
N ILE A 146 -9.03 -0.03 3.45
CA ILE A 146 -8.48 -1.24 2.82
C ILE A 146 -9.61 -2.06 2.17
N GLN A 147 -10.72 -2.27 2.88
CA GLN A 147 -11.86 -3.00 2.37
C GLN A 147 -12.53 -2.33 1.17
N LEU A 148 -12.57 -0.99 1.14
CA LEU A 148 -13.11 -0.24 0.01
C LEU A 148 -12.31 -0.48 -1.29
N TYR A 149 -11.00 -0.70 -1.19
CA TYR A 149 -10.15 -0.94 -2.36
C TYR A 149 -10.12 -2.41 -2.80
N GLU A 150 -10.56 -3.33 -1.96
CA GLU A 150 -10.56 -4.77 -2.23
C GLU A 150 -9.23 -5.28 -2.84
N PRO A 151 -8.08 -5.00 -2.23
CA PRO A 151 -6.80 -5.34 -2.82
C PRO A 151 -6.60 -6.86 -2.94
N ASP A 152 -5.95 -7.28 -4.01
CA ASP A 152 -5.47 -8.64 -4.17
C ASP A 152 -4.17 -8.89 -3.40
N ILE A 153 -3.34 -7.83 -3.31
CA ILE A 153 -2.03 -7.88 -2.67
C ILE A 153 -1.82 -6.62 -1.82
N ILE A 154 -1.39 -6.79 -0.57
CA ILE A 154 -0.93 -5.71 0.30
C ILE A 154 0.56 -5.87 0.55
N LEU A 155 1.36 -4.87 0.18
CA LEU A 155 2.77 -4.77 0.50
C LEU A 155 2.97 -3.83 1.68
N THR A 156 3.36 -4.36 2.85
CA THR A 156 3.56 -3.55 4.05
C THR A 156 4.98 -3.05 4.15
N GLY A 157 5.23 -1.78 3.81
CA GLY A 157 6.57 -1.18 3.76
C GLY A 157 7.10 -0.74 5.12
N GLY A 158 7.84 -1.61 5.81
CA GLY A 158 8.46 -1.26 7.11
C GLY A 158 8.69 -2.43 8.05
N TRP A 159 8.88 -3.63 7.50
CA TRP A 159 9.06 -4.87 8.24
C TRP A 159 7.94 -5.10 9.27
N GLY A 160 8.23 -5.85 10.32
CA GLY A 160 7.28 -6.26 11.34
C GLY A 160 6.44 -5.14 11.96
N LEU A 161 6.89 -3.88 11.98
CA LEU A 161 6.07 -2.82 12.57
C LEU A 161 4.76 -2.59 11.81
N VAL A 162 4.85 -2.35 10.50
CA VAL A 162 3.65 -2.07 9.68
C VAL A 162 2.82 -3.33 9.52
N SER A 163 3.49 -4.47 9.29
CA SER A 163 2.85 -5.77 9.12
C SER A 163 2.07 -6.20 10.34
N ASN A 164 2.68 -6.11 11.54
CA ASN A 164 2.01 -6.52 12.79
C ASN A 164 0.87 -5.57 13.15
N ILE A 165 1.01 -4.26 12.88
CA ILE A 165 -0.11 -3.32 13.09
C ILE A 165 -1.28 -3.68 12.17
N LEU A 166 -1.03 -3.99 10.90
CA LEU A 166 -2.08 -4.41 9.98
C LEU A 166 -2.76 -5.69 10.47
N HIS A 167 -1.96 -6.72 10.75
CA HIS A 167 -2.41 -8.04 11.18
C HIS A 167 -3.19 -7.99 12.50
N ASP A 168 -2.54 -7.50 13.55
CA ASP A 168 -3.04 -7.63 14.93
C ASP A 168 -4.07 -6.56 15.29
N GLU A 169 -3.93 -5.34 14.75
CA GLU A 169 -4.62 -4.16 15.27
C GLU A 169 -5.68 -3.60 14.29
N ILE A 170 -5.50 -3.78 12.98
CA ILE A 170 -6.43 -3.27 11.96
C ILE A 170 -7.36 -4.36 11.46
N LEU A 171 -6.81 -5.46 10.95
CA LEU A 171 -7.60 -6.57 10.41
C LEU A 171 -8.08 -7.50 11.52
N ALA A 172 -7.32 -7.61 12.62
CA ALA A 172 -7.50 -8.62 13.66
C ALA A 172 -7.61 -10.01 13.02
N ASP A 173 -6.59 -10.34 12.23
CA ASP A 173 -6.56 -11.54 11.40
C ASP A 173 -6.06 -12.74 12.23
N ASP A 174 -6.66 -13.91 12.01
CA ASP A 174 -6.24 -15.16 12.67
C ASP A 174 -5.23 -15.95 11.79
N ALA A 175 -4.89 -15.44 10.61
CA ALA A 175 -4.00 -16.11 9.68
C ALA A 175 -2.56 -16.16 10.22
N GLU A 176 -1.93 -17.32 10.10
CA GLU A 176 -0.54 -17.47 10.54
C GLU A 176 0.45 -16.87 9.53
N TRP A 177 1.50 -16.24 10.06
CA TRP A 177 2.61 -15.78 9.25
C TRP A 177 3.40 -16.96 8.69
N VAL A 178 3.53 -17.00 7.38
CA VAL A 178 4.28 -18.02 6.66
C VAL A 178 5.64 -17.44 6.26
N LYS A 179 6.70 -18.23 6.50
CA LYS A 179 8.01 -18.00 5.94
C LYS A 179 8.17 -18.88 4.72
N PRO A 180 8.41 -18.33 3.52
CA PRO A 180 8.58 -19.12 2.32
C PRO A 180 9.66 -20.18 2.45
N ASN A 181 9.49 -21.28 1.75
CA ASN A 181 10.51 -22.31 1.63
C ASN A 181 11.76 -21.75 0.98
N GLY A 182 12.90 -21.80 1.69
CA GLY A 182 14.16 -21.28 1.22
C GLY A 182 14.72 -20.11 2.03
N GLN A 183 15.67 -19.39 1.46
CA GLN A 183 16.50 -18.40 2.17
C GLN A 183 15.93 -16.97 2.05
N THR A 184 14.62 -16.77 2.15
CA THR A 184 14.07 -15.41 2.20
C THR A 184 13.86 -14.92 3.62
N ALA A 185 14.05 -13.63 3.84
CA ALA A 185 13.70 -12.96 5.10
C ALA A 185 12.31 -12.30 5.04
N LEU A 186 11.59 -12.40 3.91
CA LEU A 186 10.22 -11.93 3.81
C LEU A 186 9.26 -12.95 4.45
N TRP A 187 8.18 -12.41 5.03
CA TRP A 187 7.08 -13.17 5.59
C TRP A 187 5.80 -12.77 4.88
N TYR A 188 4.86 -13.67 4.77
CA TYR A 188 3.55 -13.39 4.20
C TYR A 188 2.46 -14.15 4.96
N TYR A 189 1.23 -13.74 4.74
CA TYR A 189 0.03 -14.49 5.09
C TYR A 189 -1.08 -14.17 4.09
N THR A 190 -2.12 -14.98 4.11
CA THR A 190 -3.32 -14.77 3.30
C THR A 190 -4.46 -14.37 4.21
N SER A 191 -5.02 -13.18 3.98
CA SER A 191 -6.11 -12.62 4.78
C SER A 191 -7.46 -12.87 4.11
N CYS A 192 -8.43 -13.36 4.88
CA CYS A 192 -9.84 -13.41 4.52
C CYS A 192 -10.64 -12.23 5.12
N SER A 193 -9.99 -11.36 5.90
CA SER A 193 -10.66 -10.25 6.61
C SER A 193 -10.82 -8.99 5.75
N VAL A 194 -10.18 -8.94 4.59
CA VAL A 194 -10.21 -7.79 3.68
C VAL A 194 -11.41 -7.87 2.73
N ARG A 195 -11.68 -9.05 2.19
CA ARG A 195 -12.76 -9.32 1.23
C ARG A 195 -13.58 -10.51 1.70
N SER A 196 -14.89 -10.50 1.36
CA SER A 196 -15.78 -11.59 1.76
C SER A 196 -15.61 -12.89 0.97
N GLU A 197 -15.15 -12.81 -0.28
CA GLU A 197 -15.14 -13.93 -1.21
C GLU A 197 -13.76 -14.30 -1.75
N LYS A 198 -12.76 -13.46 -1.52
CA LYS A 198 -11.41 -13.66 -2.05
C LYS A 198 -10.35 -13.37 -0.99
N GLU A 199 -9.30 -14.15 -1.04
CA GLU A 199 -8.13 -13.96 -0.20
C GLU A 199 -7.24 -12.81 -0.69
N THR A 200 -6.72 -12.03 0.25
CA THR A 200 -5.71 -11.00 0.00
C THR A 200 -4.35 -11.47 0.48
N LEU A 201 -3.37 -11.50 -0.39
CA LEU A 201 -1.98 -11.79 -0.02
C LEU A 201 -1.36 -10.58 0.68
N VAL A 202 -0.87 -10.75 1.89
CA VAL A 202 -0.14 -9.71 2.64
C VAL A 202 1.33 -10.10 2.74
N VAL A 203 2.21 -9.23 2.26
CA VAL A 203 3.67 -9.47 2.27
C VAL A 203 4.38 -8.41 3.12
N SER A 204 5.17 -8.87 4.09
CA SER A 204 6.00 -8.01 4.94
C SER A 204 7.27 -7.59 4.21
N MET A 205 7.26 -6.37 3.65
CA MET A 205 8.38 -5.79 2.90
C MET A 205 9.24 -4.86 3.76
N PRO A 206 10.53 -4.70 3.45
CA PRO A 206 11.33 -3.62 4.03
C PRO A 206 10.75 -2.24 3.68
N HIS A 207 11.11 -1.22 4.45
CA HIS A 207 10.73 0.15 4.08
C HIS A 207 11.33 0.50 2.71
N PRO A 208 10.52 0.96 1.73
CA PRO A 208 10.98 1.08 0.34
C PRO A 208 12.19 2.01 0.17
N ASN A 209 12.32 3.06 0.99
CA ASN A 209 13.50 3.93 0.96
C ASN A 209 14.81 3.22 1.37
N ARG A 210 14.73 2.09 2.08
CA ARG A 210 15.90 1.31 2.55
C ARG A 210 16.00 -0.07 1.92
N ALA A 211 15.04 -0.42 1.08
CA ALA A 211 15.02 -1.72 0.43
C ALA A 211 16.18 -1.88 -0.56
N ALA A 212 16.85 -3.01 -0.51
CA ALA A 212 17.75 -3.42 -1.57
C ALA A 212 16.94 -4.00 -2.74
N LYS A 213 17.48 -3.94 -3.95
CA LYS A 213 16.81 -4.41 -5.17
C LYS A 213 16.46 -5.91 -5.11
N CYS A 214 17.29 -6.71 -4.43
CA CYS A 214 17.10 -8.15 -4.28
C CYS A 214 15.78 -8.54 -3.61
N TRP A 215 15.17 -7.64 -2.82
CA TRP A 215 13.86 -7.91 -2.20
C TRP A 215 12.73 -8.08 -3.22
N THR A 216 12.90 -7.56 -4.43
CA THR A 216 11.96 -7.82 -5.52
C THR A 216 12.02 -9.28 -5.98
N LEU A 217 13.19 -9.90 -6.00
CA LEU A 217 13.35 -11.32 -6.33
C LEU A 217 12.82 -12.22 -5.20
N GLU A 218 12.94 -11.78 -3.96
CA GLU A 218 12.31 -12.49 -2.83
C GLU A 218 10.79 -12.38 -2.87
N LEU A 219 10.24 -11.22 -3.25
CA LEU A 219 8.82 -11.05 -3.52
C LEU A 219 8.35 -11.98 -4.66
N GLU A 220 9.10 -12.10 -5.74
CA GLU A 220 8.79 -13.02 -6.86
C GLU A 220 8.60 -14.46 -6.38
N LYS A 221 9.46 -14.95 -5.47
CA LYS A 221 9.33 -16.31 -4.93
C LYS A 221 8.00 -16.52 -4.22
N ILE A 222 7.59 -15.53 -3.39
CA ILE A 222 6.30 -15.58 -2.69
C ILE A 222 5.15 -15.58 -3.70
N LEU A 223 5.21 -14.72 -4.71
CA LEU A 223 4.15 -14.63 -5.72
C LEU A 223 4.00 -15.95 -6.51
N ARG A 224 5.11 -16.62 -6.82
CA ARG A 224 5.08 -17.96 -7.47
C ARG A 224 4.53 -19.03 -6.52
N GLU A 225 4.98 -19.06 -5.27
CA GLU A 225 4.52 -20.02 -4.25
C GLU A 225 3.01 -19.89 -3.99
N THR A 226 2.49 -18.67 -4.04
CA THR A 226 1.06 -18.37 -3.81
C THR A 226 0.21 -18.33 -5.08
N GLY A 227 0.77 -18.66 -6.26
CA GLY A 227 0.04 -18.68 -7.53
C GLY A 227 -0.41 -17.29 -8.00
N ARG A 228 0.33 -16.23 -7.65
CA ARG A 228 0.01 -14.84 -8.02
C ARG A 228 0.84 -14.33 -9.22
N LEU A 229 1.80 -15.14 -9.71
CA LEU A 229 2.54 -14.95 -10.97
C LEU A 229 2.17 -16.00 -11.98
#